data_aa7cefe8790a67e0f629c73f70607bed
#
_entry.id   aa7cefe8790a67e0f629c73f70607bed
#
_cell.length_a   1.000
_cell.length_b   1.000
_cell.length_c   1.000
_cell.angle_alpha   90.00
_cell.angle_beta   90.00
_cell.angle_gamma   90.00
#
_symmetry.space_group_name_H-M   'P 1'
#
loop_
_entity.id
_entity.type
_entity.pdbx_description
1 polymer ?
#
loop_
_entity_poly.entity_id
_entity_poly.type
_entity_poly.pdbx_seq_one_letter_code
_entity_poly.pdbx_strand_id
1 'polypeptide(L)'
;MSKRNLFLTSSGLSDDMKKKFFEVIGKNAENARILYIPTAGIETDGAREGFAVCFHELSSMGIHYENILVYNLELIPSKDYRRTYSSYVTTPYMITRLLTMGELQSFDAVVVSGGDVAILCREMVRTGFDRILEKAINEGLVYIGISAGSM
;
A
#
# COMPACT_ATOMS: atom_id res chain seq x y z
N MET A 1 22.33 -10.16 -2.28
CA MET A 1 20.90 -10.19 -2.67
C MET A 1 20.05 -9.82 -1.49
N SER A 2 19.23 -8.82 -1.64
CA SER A 2 18.29 -8.44 -0.61
C SER A 2 17.15 -9.47 -0.51
N LYS A 3 16.70 -9.71 0.70
CA LYS A 3 15.60 -10.63 0.98
C LYS A 3 14.27 -9.94 0.77
N ARG A 4 13.35 -10.60 0.07
CA ARG A 4 11.98 -10.13 -0.05
C ARG A 4 11.20 -10.49 1.23
N ASN A 5 10.44 -9.53 1.72
CA ASN A 5 9.60 -9.71 2.91
C ASN A 5 8.13 -9.61 2.48
N LEU A 6 7.51 -10.75 2.28
CA LEU A 6 6.14 -10.85 1.78
C LEU A 6 5.24 -11.50 2.83
N PHE A 7 4.11 -10.84 3.11
CA PHE A 7 3.03 -11.39 3.92
C PHE A 7 1.79 -11.48 3.04
N LEU A 8 1.46 -12.65 2.58
CA LEU A 8 0.35 -12.88 1.66
C LEU A 8 -0.76 -13.62 2.39
N THR A 9 -1.96 -13.07 2.36
CA THR A 9 -3.09 -13.61 3.11
C THR A 9 -4.39 -13.50 2.31
N SER A 10 -5.37 -14.33 2.65
CA SER A 10 -6.69 -14.29 2.02
C SER A 10 -7.65 -13.33 2.72
N SER A 11 -7.44 -13.01 3.98
CA SER A 11 -8.44 -12.24 4.74
C SER A 11 -7.90 -11.27 5.78
N GLY A 12 -6.66 -11.30 6.12
CA GLY A 12 -6.07 -10.44 7.14
C GLY A 12 -4.88 -11.09 7.80
N LEU A 13 -4.28 -10.40 8.75
CA LEU A 13 -3.08 -10.87 9.41
C LEU A 13 -3.42 -11.69 10.65
N SER A 14 -2.87 -12.89 10.74
CA SER A 14 -2.91 -13.68 11.99
C SER A 14 -2.00 -13.03 13.03
N ASP A 15 -2.18 -13.43 14.30
CA ASP A 15 -1.35 -12.90 15.37
C ASP A 15 0.15 -13.21 15.15
N ASP A 16 0.46 -14.40 14.63
CA ASP A 16 1.83 -14.77 14.32
C ASP A 16 2.41 -13.89 13.19
N MET A 17 1.62 -13.58 12.18
CA MET A 17 2.03 -12.68 11.10
C MET A 17 2.28 -11.27 11.62
N LYS A 18 1.42 -10.77 12.50
CA LYS A 18 1.59 -9.45 13.11
C LYS A 18 2.89 -9.37 13.91
N LYS A 19 3.17 -10.38 14.70
CA LYS A 19 4.40 -10.47 15.48
C LYS A 19 5.62 -10.49 14.56
N LYS A 20 5.58 -11.32 13.54
CA LYS A 20 6.67 -11.43 12.56
C LYS A 20 6.89 -10.13 11.81
N PHE A 21 5.81 -9.43 11.47
CA PHE A 21 5.88 -8.14 10.80
C PHE A 21 6.71 -7.13 11.62
N PHE A 22 6.41 -6.99 12.90
CA PHE A 22 7.16 -6.06 13.75
C PHE A 22 8.61 -6.48 13.95
N GLU A 23 8.90 -7.77 13.99
CA GLU A 23 10.28 -8.26 14.01
C GLU A 23 11.04 -7.86 12.76
N VAL A 24 10.40 -7.99 11.60
CA VAL A 24 11.02 -7.69 10.30
C VAL A 24 11.31 -6.20 10.15
N ILE A 25 10.36 -5.32 10.50
CA ILE A 25 10.59 -3.89 10.38
C ILE A 25 11.50 -3.33 11.46
N GLY A 26 11.64 -4.03 12.59
CA GLY A 26 12.52 -3.61 13.68
C GLY A 26 12.08 -2.33 14.38
N LYS A 27 10.79 -2.00 14.32
CA LYS A 27 10.21 -0.80 14.93
C LYS A 27 9.03 -1.14 15.82
N ASN A 28 8.75 -0.26 16.78
CA ASN A 28 7.51 -0.30 17.53
C ASN A 28 6.35 0.15 16.63
N ALA A 29 5.15 -0.35 16.92
CA ALA A 29 3.96 -0.04 16.14
C ALA A 29 3.70 1.46 16.01
N GLU A 30 3.92 2.21 17.08
CA GLU A 30 3.71 3.66 17.10
C GLU A 30 4.61 4.44 16.13
N ASN A 31 5.73 3.85 15.72
CA ASN A 31 6.69 4.45 14.80
C ASN A 31 6.61 3.86 13.38
N ALA A 32 5.79 2.85 13.17
CA ALA A 32 5.66 2.21 11.87
C ALA A 32 4.88 3.08 10.90
N ARG A 33 5.40 3.20 9.67
CA ARG A 33 4.78 3.98 8.60
C ARG A 33 4.30 3.04 7.50
N ILE A 34 3.02 3.14 7.17
CA ILE A 34 2.34 2.23 6.25
C ILE A 34 1.80 3.00 5.05
N LEU A 35 2.06 2.47 3.87
CA LEU A 35 1.40 2.90 2.64
C LEU A 35 0.26 1.91 2.36
N TYR A 36 -0.98 2.39 2.39
CA TYR A 36 -2.16 1.56 2.17
C TYR A 36 -2.75 1.81 0.78
N ILE A 37 -2.84 0.76 -0.02
CA ILE A 37 -3.36 0.82 -1.39
C ILE A 37 -4.71 0.11 -1.46
N PRO A 38 -5.83 0.85 -1.42
CA PRO A 38 -7.17 0.27 -1.46
C PRO A 38 -7.72 0.06 -2.87
N THR A 39 -6.94 0.31 -3.90
CA THR A 39 -7.40 0.43 -5.30
C THR A 39 -8.26 -0.73 -5.77
N ALA A 40 -7.90 -1.97 -5.41
CA ALA A 40 -8.66 -3.15 -5.83
C ALA A 40 -10.10 -3.17 -5.30
N GLY A 41 -10.34 -2.56 -4.15
CA GLY A 41 -11.63 -2.62 -3.46
C GLY A 41 -12.55 -1.42 -3.70
N ILE A 42 -12.04 -0.32 -4.23
CA ILE A 42 -12.77 0.95 -4.25
C ILE A 42 -14.06 0.88 -5.06
N GLU A 43 -14.06 0.17 -6.18
CA GLU A 43 -15.23 0.03 -7.06
C GLU A 43 -16.12 -1.16 -6.71
N THR A 44 -15.84 -1.85 -5.60
CA THR A 44 -16.65 -3.01 -5.18
C THR A 44 -17.76 -2.58 -4.21
N ASP A 45 -18.80 -3.40 -4.11
CA ASP A 45 -19.92 -3.14 -3.20
C ASP A 45 -19.47 -3.13 -1.72
N GLY A 46 -18.42 -3.86 -1.40
CA GLY A 46 -17.87 -3.93 -0.05
C GLY A 46 -16.78 -2.91 0.25
N ALA A 47 -16.56 -1.92 -0.62
CA ALA A 47 -15.43 -0.99 -0.51
C ALA A 47 -15.34 -0.29 0.84
N ARG A 48 -16.46 0.23 1.32
CA ARG A 48 -16.52 0.95 2.58
C ARG A 48 -16.16 0.07 3.77
N GLU A 49 -16.74 -1.10 3.80
CA GLU A 49 -16.52 -2.08 4.87
C GLU A 49 -15.10 -2.63 4.82
N GLY A 50 -14.63 -2.97 3.64
CA GLY A 50 -13.27 -3.46 3.44
C GLY A 50 -12.21 -2.45 3.86
N PHE A 51 -12.41 -1.20 3.52
CA PHE A 51 -11.53 -0.11 3.94
C PHE A 51 -11.53 0.02 5.48
N ALA A 52 -12.72 0.06 6.07
CA ALA A 52 -12.85 0.20 7.52
C ALA A 52 -12.21 -0.98 8.27
N VAL A 53 -12.42 -2.20 7.79
CA VAL A 53 -11.84 -3.40 8.40
C VAL A 53 -10.31 -3.37 8.34
N CYS A 54 -9.75 -3.03 7.19
CA CYS A 54 -8.30 -2.97 7.04
C CYS A 54 -7.69 -1.88 7.91
N PHE A 55 -8.30 -0.71 7.92
CA PHE A 55 -7.85 0.40 8.75
C PHE A 55 -7.92 0.06 10.24
N HIS A 56 -9.02 -0.58 10.65
CA HIS A 56 -9.19 -1.04 12.02
C HIS A 56 -8.14 -2.08 12.41
N GLU A 57 -7.84 -3.01 11.52
CA GLU A 57 -6.82 -4.02 11.76
C GLU A 57 -5.44 -3.39 11.99
N LEU A 58 -5.04 -2.47 11.12
CA LEU A 58 -3.77 -1.77 11.27
C LEU A 58 -3.73 -0.95 12.56
N SER A 59 -4.82 -0.26 12.88
CA SER A 59 -4.94 0.51 14.10
C SER A 59 -4.89 -0.37 15.35
N SER A 60 -5.53 -1.55 15.31
CA SER A 60 -5.53 -2.51 16.43
C SER A 60 -4.15 -3.10 16.71
N MET A 61 -3.26 -3.07 15.73
CA MET A 61 -1.86 -3.46 15.89
C MET A 61 -1.04 -2.40 16.63
N GLY A 62 -1.62 -1.23 16.89
CA GLY A 62 -0.94 -0.10 17.52
C GLY A 62 -0.35 0.90 16.55
N ILE A 63 -0.59 0.73 15.25
CA ILE A 63 -0.13 1.68 14.23
C ILE A 63 -1.03 2.90 14.25
N HIS A 64 -0.44 4.08 14.41
CA HIS A 64 -1.19 5.33 14.43
C HIS A 64 -1.74 5.62 13.04
N TYR A 65 -3.02 6.00 12.94
CA TYR A 65 -3.64 6.30 11.66
C TYR A 65 -2.95 7.45 10.92
N GLU A 66 -2.34 8.37 11.61
CA GLU A 66 -1.55 9.47 11.01
C GLU A 66 -0.29 8.97 10.29
N ASN A 67 0.14 7.75 10.59
CA ASN A 67 1.26 7.08 9.93
C ASN A 67 0.83 6.15 8.81
N ILE A 68 -0.46 6.13 8.49
CA ILE A 68 -1.02 5.33 7.40
C ILE A 68 -1.42 6.29 6.28
N LEU A 69 -0.67 6.25 5.19
CA LEU A 69 -0.99 7.04 4.01
C LEU A 69 -1.84 6.19 3.05
N VAL A 70 -3.03 6.67 2.76
CA VAL A 70 -3.91 6.03 1.78
C VAL A 70 -3.50 6.49 0.38
N TYR A 71 -3.19 5.51 -0.49
CA TYR A 71 -2.68 5.78 -1.82
C TYR A 71 -3.51 5.05 -2.86
N ASN A 72 -4.49 5.76 -3.44
CA ASN A 72 -5.33 5.19 -4.48
C ASN A 72 -4.70 5.42 -5.85
N LEU A 73 -4.31 4.34 -6.52
CA LEU A 73 -3.65 4.41 -7.82
C LEU A 73 -4.53 5.02 -8.90
N GLU A 74 -5.85 4.92 -8.76
CA GLU A 74 -6.79 5.49 -9.74
C GLU A 74 -6.71 7.01 -9.81
N LEU A 75 -6.25 7.66 -8.74
CA LEU A 75 -6.09 9.11 -8.69
C LEU A 75 -4.81 9.59 -9.36
N ILE A 76 -3.91 8.68 -9.73
CA ILE A 76 -2.65 9.03 -10.36
C ILE A 76 -2.88 9.21 -11.87
N PRO A 77 -2.52 10.37 -12.45
CA PRO A 77 -2.65 10.58 -13.89
C PRO A 77 -1.77 9.59 -14.67
N SER A 78 -2.19 9.25 -15.86
CA SER A 78 -1.35 8.45 -16.74
C SER A 78 -0.10 9.24 -17.16
N LYS A 79 0.91 8.52 -17.65
CA LYS A 79 2.18 9.12 -18.03
C LYS A 79 2.02 10.29 -19.00
N ASP A 80 1.02 10.21 -19.88
CA ASP A 80 0.78 11.24 -20.90
C ASP A 80 0.22 12.54 -20.32
N TYR A 81 -0.38 12.49 -19.15
CA TYR A 81 -0.96 13.65 -18.48
C TYR A 81 -0.06 14.25 -17.41
N ARG A 82 1.15 13.76 -17.30
CA ARG A 82 2.08 14.16 -16.24
C ARG A 82 2.29 15.67 -16.16
N ARG A 83 2.39 16.32 -17.30
CA ARG A 83 2.60 17.77 -17.38
C ARG A 83 1.39 18.57 -16.90
N THR A 84 0.19 18.07 -17.18
CA THR A 84 -1.05 18.76 -16.82
C THR A 84 -1.29 18.71 -15.32
N TYR A 85 -0.93 17.60 -14.69
CA TYR A 85 -1.26 17.36 -13.28
C TYR A 85 -0.08 17.54 -12.33
N SER A 86 1.12 17.77 -12.85
CA SER A 86 2.31 17.92 -12.01
C SER A 86 2.27 19.13 -11.09
N SER A 87 1.44 20.12 -11.41
CA SER A 87 1.25 21.31 -10.60
C SER A 87 0.24 21.15 -9.48
N TYR A 88 -0.52 20.05 -9.47
CA TYR A 88 -1.47 19.84 -8.40
C TYR A 88 -0.76 19.55 -7.10
N VAL A 89 -1.12 20.32 -6.11
CA VAL A 89 -0.51 20.23 -4.77
C VAL A 89 -0.87 18.90 -4.15
N THR A 90 0.13 18.17 -3.77
CA THR A 90 -0.07 17.03 -2.89
C THR A 90 -0.36 17.56 -1.50
N THR A 91 -1.59 17.37 -1.06
CA THR A 91 -1.91 17.64 0.34
C THR A 91 -1.26 16.58 1.21
N PRO A 92 -1.07 16.84 2.51
CA PRO A 92 -0.54 15.81 3.41
C PRO A 92 -1.38 14.53 3.45
N TYR A 93 -2.63 14.63 3.01
CA TYR A 93 -3.61 13.54 3.12
C TYR A 93 -3.93 12.86 1.80
N MET A 94 -3.50 13.42 0.69
CA MET A 94 -3.82 12.87 -0.63
C MET A 94 -2.68 13.13 -1.61
N ILE A 95 -2.10 12.06 -2.10
CA ILE A 95 -1.05 12.12 -3.12
C ILE A 95 -1.64 11.64 -4.44
N THR A 96 -1.64 12.52 -5.43
CA THR A 96 -2.21 12.25 -6.76
C THR A 96 -1.13 12.15 -7.84
N ARG A 97 0.07 11.79 -7.46
CA ARG A 97 1.19 11.58 -8.37
C ARG A 97 1.90 10.27 -8.04
N LEU A 98 2.66 9.77 -8.99
CA LEU A 98 3.49 8.60 -8.75
C LEU A 98 4.55 8.92 -7.70
N LEU A 99 4.64 8.08 -6.67
CA LEU A 99 5.69 8.22 -5.66
C LEU A 99 7.06 7.95 -6.27
N THR A 100 8.05 8.67 -5.81
CA THR A 100 9.44 8.36 -6.15
C THR A 100 9.88 7.12 -5.37
N MET A 101 10.97 6.52 -5.83
CA MET A 101 11.57 5.37 -5.12
C MET A 101 11.96 5.74 -3.68
N GLY A 102 12.55 6.92 -3.49
CA GLY A 102 12.93 7.39 -2.17
C GLY A 102 11.74 7.58 -1.24
N GLU A 103 10.65 8.12 -1.75
CA GLU A 103 9.41 8.27 -0.98
C GLU A 103 8.83 6.91 -0.59
N LEU A 104 8.79 5.97 -1.52
CA LEU A 104 8.29 4.63 -1.25
C LEU A 104 9.14 3.92 -0.19
N GLN A 105 10.44 4.05 -0.27
CA GLN A 105 11.37 3.46 0.72
C GLN A 105 11.28 4.10 2.10
N SER A 106 10.65 5.26 2.21
CA SER A 106 10.44 5.90 3.52
C SER A 106 9.36 5.21 4.36
N PHE A 107 8.56 4.35 3.75
CA PHE A 107 7.58 3.53 4.47
C PHE A 107 8.22 2.22 4.93
N ASP A 108 7.70 1.68 6.02
CA ASP A 108 8.14 0.38 6.53
C ASP A 108 7.46 -0.77 5.80
N ALA A 109 6.23 -0.55 5.39
CA ALA A 109 5.47 -1.55 4.65
C ALA A 109 4.46 -0.91 3.71
N VAL A 110 4.12 -1.67 2.67
CA VAL A 110 2.97 -1.38 1.81
C VAL A 110 1.92 -2.46 2.03
N VAL A 111 0.68 -2.04 2.21
CA VAL A 111 -0.48 -2.94 2.37
C VAL A 111 -1.39 -2.78 1.15
N VAL A 112 -1.60 -3.85 0.42
CA VAL A 112 -2.48 -3.86 -0.75
C VAL A 112 -3.71 -4.68 -0.43
N SER A 113 -4.86 -4.04 -0.43
CA SER A 113 -6.12 -4.65 -0.02
C SER A 113 -6.72 -5.56 -1.10
N GLY A 114 -7.72 -6.33 -0.69
CA GLY A 114 -8.51 -7.16 -1.58
C GLY A 114 -9.52 -6.39 -2.40
N GLY A 115 -10.12 -7.07 -3.38
CA GLY A 115 -11.13 -6.53 -4.27
C GLY A 115 -10.98 -7.11 -5.66
N ASP A 116 -11.07 -6.26 -6.67
CA ASP A 116 -10.99 -6.69 -8.07
C ASP A 116 -9.52 -6.72 -8.55
N VAL A 117 -9.03 -7.92 -8.83
CA VAL A 117 -7.67 -8.15 -9.33
C VAL A 117 -7.42 -7.44 -10.66
N ALA A 118 -8.41 -7.44 -11.55
CA ALA A 118 -8.26 -6.82 -12.87
C ALA A 118 -8.05 -5.31 -12.75
N ILE A 119 -8.80 -4.65 -11.87
CA ILE A 119 -8.65 -3.22 -11.60
C ILE A 119 -7.26 -2.94 -11.01
N LEU A 120 -6.85 -3.72 -10.02
CA LEU A 120 -5.56 -3.55 -9.38
C LEU A 120 -4.42 -3.68 -10.40
N CYS A 121 -4.42 -4.74 -11.19
CA CYS A 121 -3.38 -4.96 -12.20
C CYS A 121 -3.38 -3.87 -13.26
N ARG A 122 -4.56 -3.45 -13.72
CA ARG A 122 -4.69 -2.36 -14.69
C ARG A 122 -4.05 -1.08 -14.18
N GLU A 123 -4.36 -0.68 -12.95
CA GLU A 123 -3.87 0.57 -12.38
C GLU A 123 -2.39 0.49 -12.00
N MET A 124 -1.91 -0.65 -11.55
CA MET A 124 -0.48 -0.88 -11.32
C MET A 124 0.34 -0.65 -12.59
N VAL A 125 -0.12 -1.23 -13.70
CA VAL A 125 0.58 -1.12 -14.99
C VAL A 125 0.43 0.28 -15.59
N ARG A 126 -0.80 0.80 -15.58
CA ARG A 126 -1.09 2.12 -16.14
C ARG A 126 -0.23 3.22 -15.51
N THR A 127 -0.09 3.19 -14.21
CA THR A 127 0.68 4.19 -13.46
C THR A 127 2.18 3.95 -13.49
N GLY A 128 2.60 2.72 -13.77
CA GLY A 128 3.99 2.29 -13.65
C GLY A 128 4.42 2.02 -12.21
N PHE A 129 3.47 2.04 -11.27
CA PHE A 129 3.77 1.80 -9.86
C PHE A 129 4.29 0.38 -9.61
N ASP A 130 3.85 -0.59 -10.40
CA ASP A 130 4.31 -1.97 -10.32
C ASP A 130 5.83 -2.10 -10.36
N ARG A 131 6.47 -1.34 -11.23
CA ARG A 131 7.93 -1.37 -11.40
C ARG A 131 8.67 -0.80 -10.18
N ILE A 132 8.17 0.32 -9.68
CA ILE A 132 8.77 0.98 -8.51
C ILE A 132 8.57 0.10 -7.29
N LEU A 133 7.38 -0.45 -7.13
CA LEU A 133 7.03 -1.34 -6.02
C LEU A 133 7.90 -2.60 -6.02
N GLU A 134 8.04 -3.25 -7.16
CA GLU A 134 8.88 -4.46 -7.29
C GLU A 134 10.32 -4.16 -6.86
N LYS A 135 10.87 -3.06 -7.34
CA LYS A 135 12.22 -2.65 -6.98
C LYS A 135 12.35 -2.39 -5.49
N ALA A 136 11.38 -1.69 -4.90
CA ALA A 136 11.38 -1.40 -3.47
C ALA A 136 11.29 -2.68 -2.62
N ILE A 137 10.46 -3.63 -3.03
CA ILE A 137 10.34 -4.92 -2.35
C ILE A 137 11.66 -5.69 -2.43
N ASN A 138 12.31 -5.68 -3.59
CA ASN A 138 13.62 -6.33 -3.76
C ASN A 138 14.69 -5.68 -2.88
N GLU A 139 14.53 -4.44 -2.51
CA GLU A 139 15.44 -3.70 -1.63
C GLU A 139 15.01 -3.73 -0.15
N GLY A 140 14.00 -4.50 0.20
CA GLY A 140 13.62 -4.77 1.58
C GLY A 140 12.32 -4.18 2.09
N LEU A 141 11.59 -3.43 1.26
CA LEU A 141 10.26 -2.94 1.66
C LEU A 141 9.35 -4.13 1.93
N VAL A 142 8.67 -4.12 3.07
CA VAL A 142 7.74 -5.18 3.42
C VAL A 142 6.45 -5.01 2.62
N TYR A 143 5.99 -6.10 2.00
CA TYR A 143 4.74 -6.14 1.24
C TYR A 143 3.73 -7.01 1.98
N ILE A 144 2.56 -6.46 2.24
CA ILE A 144 1.42 -7.16 2.81
C ILE A 144 0.32 -7.17 1.76
N GLY A 145 0.02 -8.33 1.21
CA GLY A 145 -1.04 -8.50 0.23
C GLY A 145 -2.22 -9.25 0.82
N ILE A 146 -3.42 -8.71 0.67
CA ILE A 146 -4.66 -9.30 1.20
C ILE A 146 -5.56 -9.66 0.04
N SER A 147 -5.94 -10.94 -0.09
CA SER A 147 -6.81 -11.43 -1.16
C SER A 147 -6.29 -11.03 -2.55
N ALA A 148 -6.96 -10.11 -3.26
CA ALA A 148 -6.49 -9.62 -4.57
C ALA A 148 -5.07 -9.06 -4.51
N GLY A 149 -4.71 -8.40 -3.42
CA GLY A 149 -3.37 -7.88 -3.21
C GLY A 149 -2.29 -8.94 -3.08
N SER A 150 -2.66 -10.19 -2.77
CA SER A 150 -1.72 -11.30 -2.67
C SER A 150 -1.49 -12.03 -4.00
N MET A 151 -2.21 -11.66 -5.03
CA MET A 151 -2.12 -12.28 -6.37
C MET A 151 -1.18 -11.50 -7.34
#